data_7d452afb3f3d9f671a659693f052fc81
#
_entry.id   7d452afb3f3d9f671a659693f052fc81
#
_cell.length_a   1.000
_cell.length_b   1.000
_cell.length_c   1.000
_cell.angle_alpha   90.00
_cell.angle_beta   90.00
_cell.angle_gamma   90.00
#
_symmetry.space_group_name_H-M   'P 1'
#
loop_
_entity.id
_entity.type
_entity.pdbx_description
1 polymer ?
#
loop_
_entity_poly.entity_id
_entity_poly.type
_entity_poly.pdbx_seq_one_letter_code
_entity_poly.pdbx_strand_id
1 'polypeptide(L)'
;MKSICVIPARYSSTRLPGKPLKDICGKPMICRVYERASLAKSVAEVIVATDDARIFDAVEKNSGRAIMTRADHKTGTDRLAEVAEKFPDVEVIVNVQGDEPLIEPSLIDELIAEFVKDKNLQMATVATELTDADEMKNPNNVKVVIDKNNNALYFSRSLIPYPRNAGKSKVFKHIGIYAYRRNFLLDYAKMIPTPLEQSESLEQLRALENGFKIRVIKSSCRFIGVDTAEDLELVNQIYR
;
A
#
# COMPACT_ATOMS: atom_id res chain seq x y z
N MET A 1 -17.37 -13.18 0.59
CA MET A 1 -15.92 -13.05 0.30
C MET A 1 -15.23 -12.66 1.60
N LYS A 2 -14.33 -13.51 2.11
CA LYS A 2 -13.57 -13.23 3.32
C LYS A 2 -12.30 -12.47 2.96
N SER A 3 -12.05 -11.35 3.62
CA SER A 3 -10.88 -10.49 3.37
C SER A 3 -10.18 -10.11 4.66
N ILE A 4 -8.87 -9.92 4.60
CA ILE A 4 -8.06 -9.40 5.70
C ILE A 4 -7.22 -8.22 5.23
N CYS A 5 -6.84 -7.35 6.17
CA CYS A 5 -5.86 -6.29 5.94
C CYS A 5 -4.54 -6.68 6.62
N VAL A 6 -3.44 -6.61 5.89
CA VAL A 6 -2.09 -6.88 6.39
C VAL A 6 -1.26 -5.62 6.28
N ILE A 7 -0.60 -5.26 7.38
CA ILE A 7 0.26 -4.08 7.50
C ILE A 7 1.70 -4.58 7.70
N PRO A 8 2.53 -4.65 6.64
CA PRO A 8 3.93 -5.02 6.79
C PRO A 8 4.69 -3.91 7.51
N ALA A 9 5.49 -4.29 8.51
CA ALA A 9 6.29 -3.35 9.28
C ALA A 9 7.70 -3.91 9.53
N ARG A 10 8.73 -3.12 9.21
CA ARG A 10 10.14 -3.42 9.51
C ARG A 10 10.71 -2.33 10.41
N TYR A 11 11.56 -2.73 11.35
CA TYR A 11 12.22 -1.74 12.20
C TYR A 11 13.27 -0.93 11.45
N SER A 12 13.98 -1.58 10.52
CA SER A 12 15.01 -0.94 9.71
C SER A 12 14.41 0.03 8.71
N SER A 13 14.70 1.31 8.89
CA SER A 13 14.39 2.39 7.96
C SER A 13 15.59 3.32 7.90
N THR A 14 16.07 3.63 6.70
CA THR A 14 17.26 4.48 6.50
C THR A 14 16.99 5.96 6.76
N ARG A 15 15.83 6.46 6.34
CA ARG A 15 15.43 7.87 6.46
C ARG A 15 14.91 8.23 7.87
N LEU A 16 14.20 7.30 8.51
CA LEU A 16 13.64 7.50 9.86
C LEU A 16 13.81 6.21 10.67
N PRO A 17 14.94 6.01 11.38
CA PRO A 17 15.23 4.79 12.13
C PRO A 17 14.13 4.48 13.17
N GLY A 18 13.70 3.22 13.21
CA GLY A 18 12.60 2.78 14.09
C GLY A 18 11.24 3.36 13.73
N LYS A 19 11.04 3.76 12.47
CA LYS A 19 9.85 4.43 11.94
C LYS A 19 8.52 3.89 12.50
N PRO A 20 8.23 2.57 12.50
CA PRO A 20 6.96 2.06 12.99
C PRO A 20 6.67 2.35 14.47
N LEU A 21 7.73 2.56 15.28
CA LEU A 21 7.60 2.83 16.70
C LEU A 21 7.70 4.32 17.07
N LYS A 22 7.79 5.22 16.08
CA LYS A 22 7.76 6.67 16.33
C LYS A 22 6.42 7.08 16.93
N ASP A 23 6.48 7.96 17.90
CA ASP A 23 5.31 8.44 18.62
C ASP A 23 4.45 9.37 17.75
N ILE A 24 3.16 9.11 17.72
CA ILE A 24 2.13 9.99 17.18
C ILE A 24 1.10 10.22 18.28
N CYS A 25 1.21 11.35 18.97
CA CYS A 25 0.32 11.74 20.06
C CYS A 25 0.08 10.61 21.08
N GLY A 26 1.17 10.08 21.66
CA GLY A 26 1.13 9.09 22.74
C GLY A 26 0.97 7.62 22.29
N LYS A 27 0.98 7.34 20.98
CA LYS A 27 0.94 5.96 20.46
C LYS A 27 1.98 5.74 19.35
N PRO A 28 2.57 4.53 19.24
CA PRO A 28 3.41 4.17 18.11
C PRO A 28 2.67 4.33 16.78
N MET A 29 3.36 4.81 15.75
CA MET A 29 2.79 5.02 14.42
C MET A 29 2.09 3.77 13.86
N ILE A 30 2.70 2.59 14.01
CA ILE A 30 2.11 1.33 13.55
C ILE A 30 0.76 1.04 14.22
N CYS A 31 0.59 1.43 15.49
CA CYS A 31 -0.66 1.27 16.21
C CYS A 31 -1.73 2.23 15.68
N ARG A 32 -1.34 3.46 15.26
CA ARG A 32 -2.26 4.39 14.59
C ARG A 32 -2.74 3.85 13.24
N VAL A 33 -1.82 3.29 12.43
CA VAL A 33 -2.19 2.63 11.17
C VAL A 33 -3.15 1.47 11.43
N TYR A 34 -2.82 0.62 12.41
CA TYR A 34 -3.66 -0.52 12.79
C TYR A 34 -5.08 -0.07 13.21
N GLU A 35 -5.18 0.92 14.11
CA GLU A 35 -6.45 1.47 14.57
C GLU A 35 -7.30 1.99 13.40
N ARG A 36 -6.69 2.77 12.51
CA ARG A 36 -7.38 3.32 11.34
C ARG A 36 -7.86 2.22 10.39
N ALA A 37 -6.99 1.27 10.04
CA ALA A 37 -7.34 0.15 9.18
C ALA A 37 -8.46 -0.72 9.78
N SER A 38 -8.49 -0.85 11.11
CA SER A 38 -9.50 -1.63 11.83
C SER A 38 -10.91 -1.01 11.79
N LEU A 39 -11.05 0.23 11.35
CA LEU A 39 -12.37 0.86 11.13
C LEU A 39 -12.99 0.47 9.78
N ALA A 40 -12.26 -0.20 8.89
CA ALA A 40 -12.82 -0.73 7.64
C ALA A 40 -13.84 -1.84 7.93
N LYS A 41 -14.97 -1.81 7.20
CA LYS A 41 -16.12 -2.68 7.46
C LYS A 41 -16.04 -4.01 6.71
N SER A 42 -15.27 -4.06 5.65
CA SER A 42 -15.19 -5.21 4.73
C SER A 42 -14.06 -6.18 5.06
N VAL A 43 -13.25 -5.90 6.09
CA VAL A 43 -12.19 -6.79 6.56
C VAL A 43 -12.66 -7.61 7.77
N ALA A 44 -12.37 -8.91 7.74
CA ALA A 44 -12.62 -9.78 8.90
C ALA A 44 -11.59 -9.54 10.02
N GLU A 45 -10.39 -9.09 9.63
CA GLU A 45 -9.28 -8.92 10.56
C GLU A 45 -8.19 -8.01 9.97
N VAL A 46 -7.53 -7.25 10.85
CA VAL A 46 -6.30 -6.49 10.54
C VAL A 46 -5.12 -7.13 11.26
N ILE A 47 -3.99 -7.27 10.58
CA ILE A 47 -2.81 -7.96 11.08
C ILE A 47 -1.57 -7.14 10.78
N VAL A 48 -0.74 -6.87 11.78
CA VAL A 48 0.61 -6.33 11.57
C VAL A 48 1.57 -7.49 11.35
N ALA A 49 2.27 -7.50 10.23
CA ALA A 49 3.26 -8.52 9.88
C ALA A 49 4.68 -7.95 10.08
N THR A 50 5.45 -8.49 11.01
CA THR A 50 6.77 -7.95 11.37
C THR A 50 7.79 -9.06 11.67
N ASP A 51 9.07 -8.73 11.52
CA ASP A 51 10.21 -9.55 11.93
C ASP A 51 10.89 -9.03 13.20
N ASP A 52 10.33 -7.99 13.83
CA ASP A 52 10.92 -7.31 14.97
C ASP A 52 10.03 -7.44 16.22
N ALA A 53 10.57 -8.03 17.28
CA ALA A 53 9.85 -8.26 18.53
C ALA A 53 9.33 -6.96 19.18
N ARG A 54 10.06 -5.83 19.03
CA ARG A 54 9.63 -4.54 19.58
C ARG A 54 8.36 -4.03 18.92
N ILE A 55 8.21 -4.25 17.59
CA ILE A 55 7.00 -3.89 16.85
C ILE A 55 5.86 -4.83 17.24
N PHE A 56 6.15 -6.14 17.31
CA PHE A 56 5.18 -7.14 17.77
C PHE A 56 4.62 -6.78 19.15
N ASP A 57 5.50 -6.56 20.13
CA ASP A 57 5.11 -6.21 21.50
C ASP A 57 4.32 -4.90 21.58
N ALA A 58 4.71 -3.90 20.78
CA ALA A 58 4.01 -2.61 20.74
C ALA A 58 2.56 -2.77 20.24
N VAL A 59 2.35 -3.58 19.19
CA VAL A 59 1.02 -3.84 18.64
C VAL A 59 0.15 -4.61 19.63
N GLU A 60 0.66 -5.71 20.22
CA GLU A 60 -0.08 -6.53 21.19
C GLU A 60 -0.43 -5.73 22.47
N LYS A 61 0.48 -4.91 22.98
CA LYS A 61 0.23 -4.01 24.13
C LYS A 61 -0.87 -2.97 23.85
N ASN A 62 -1.08 -2.61 22.58
CA ASN A 62 -2.13 -1.70 22.16
C ASN A 62 -3.38 -2.44 21.63
N SER A 63 -3.58 -3.70 22.03
CA SER A 63 -4.74 -4.54 21.67
C SER A 63 -4.87 -4.78 20.16
N GLY A 64 -3.78 -4.64 19.41
CA GLY A 64 -3.70 -5.03 18.03
C GLY A 64 -3.31 -6.48 17.87
N ARG A 65 -3.45 -7.03 16.66
CA ARG A 65 -2.94 -8.36 16.32
C ARG A 65 -1.68 -8.27 15.49
N ALA A 66 -0.63 -8.95 15.93
CA ALA A 66 0.62 -9.06 15.20
C ALA A 66 0.96 -10.53 14.87
N ILE A 67 1.69 -10.74 13.77
CA ILE A 67 2.26 -12.03 13.39
C ILE A 67 3.75 -11.84 13.12
N MET A 68 4.56 -12.68 13.79
CA MET A 68 5.98 -12.77 13.48
C MET A 68 6.17 -13.48 12.13
N THR A 69 6.99 -12.88 11.29
CA THR A 69 7.35 -13.35 9.96
C THR A 69 8.87 -13.44 9.85
N ARG A 70 9.35 -14.15 8.84
CA ARG A 70 10.79 -14.31 8.59
C ARG A 70 11.46 -12.95 8.34
N ALA A 71 12.72 -12.82 8.77
CA ALA A 71 13.52 -11.60 8.60
C ALA A 71 14.16 -11.48 7.20
N ASP A 72 14.24 -12.60 6.44
CA ASP A 72 14.92 -12.68 5.14
C ASP A 72 14.06 -12.24 3.95
N HIS A 73 12.82 -11.82 4.18
CA HIS A 73 11.95 -11.26 3.13
C HIS A 73 12.59 -10.02 2.49
N LYS A 74 12.66 -10.02 1.17
CA LYS A 74 13.22 -8.89 0.40
C LYS A 74 12.22 -7.75 0.28
N THR A 75 10.93 -8.07 0.12
CA THR A 75 9.86 -7.10 -0.12
C THR A 75 8.73 -7.21 0.92
N GLY A 76 7.86 -6.18 0.95
CA GLY A 76 6.60 -6.24 1.69
C GLY A 76 5.67 -7.33 1.17
N THR A 77 5.66 -7.55 -0.14
CA THR A 77 4.84 -8.57 -0.81
C THR A 77 5.19 -9.99 -0.37
N ASP A 78 6.49 -10.30 -0.21
CA ASP A 78 6.93 -11.61 0.31
C ASP A 78 6.38 -11.83 1.73
N ARG A 79 6.40 -10.79 2.56
CA ARG A 79 5.88 -10.82 3.94
C ARG A 79 4.37 -11.03 3.97
N LEU A 80 3.65 -10.36 3.05
CA LEU A 80 2.21 -10.57 2.88
C LEU A 80 1.89 -12.01 2.47
N ALA A 81 2.67 -12.57 1.54
CA ALA A 81 2.49 -13.95 1.08
C ALA A 81 2.66 -14.96 2.21
N GLU A 82 3.67 -14.79 3.10
CA GLU A 82 3.82 -15.63 4.28
C GLU A 82 2.61 -15.57 5.22
N VAL A 83 2.03 -14.37 5.42
CA VAL A 83 0.79 -14.25 6.18
C VAL A 83 -0.36 -14.93 5.46
N ALA A 84 -0.49 -14.74 4.13
CA ALA A 84 -1.54 -15.34 3.32
C ALA A 84 -1.56 -16.87 3.38
N GLU A 85 -0.39 -17.51 3.50
CA GLU A 85 -0.28 -18.98 3.65
C GLU A 85 -0.99 -19.47 4.93
N LYS A 86 -0.98 -18.67 6.01
CA LYS A 86 -1.62 -18.99 7.30
C LYS A 86 -3.14 -18.82 7.28
N PHE A 87 -3.71 -18.22 6.22
CA PHE A 87 -5.14 -17.92 6.09
C PHE A 87 -5.74 -18.52 4.80
N PRO A 88 -5.89 -19.86 4.71
CA PRO A 88 -6.35 -20.52 3.48
C PRO A 88 -7.78 -20.13 3.07
N ASP A 89 -8.63 -19.74 4.02
CA ASP A 89 -10.04 -19.38 3.79
C ASP A 89 -10.23 -17.92 3.33
N VAL A 90 -9.16 -17.12 3.30
CA VAL A 90 -9.21 -15.74 2.86
C VAL A 90 -9.13 -15.68 1.34
N GLU A 91 -10.00 -14.86 0.73
CA GLU A 91 -10.04 -14.68 -0.71
C GLU A 91 -9.29 -13.43 -1.18
N VAL A 92 -9.31 -12.34 -0.36
CA VAL A 92 -8.68 -11.06 -0.69
C VAL A 92 -7.82 -10.58 0.47
N ILE A 93 -6.62 -10.11 0.13
CA ILE A 93 -5.67 -9.52 1.08
C ILE A 93 -5.42 -8.08 0.68
N VAL A 94 -5.70 -7.16 1.60
CA VAL A 94 -5.37 -5.73 1.43
C VAL A 94 -4.04 -5.46 2.11
N ASN A 95 -3.14 -4.79 1.40
CA ASN A 95 -1.86 -4.30 1.90
C ASN A 95 -1.99 -2.80 2.21
N VAL A 96 -1.92 -2.43 3.46
CA VAL A 96 -1.77 -1.04 3.91
C VAL A 96 -0.35 -0.84 4.40
N GLN A 97 0.31 0.23 3.94
CA GLN A 97 1.68 0.52 4.37
C GLN A 97 1.73 0.94 5.84
N GLY A 98 2.75 0.47 6.58
CA GLY A 98 2.92 0.77 8.01
C GLY A 98 3.29 2.23 8.33
N ASP A 99 3.39 3.07 7.31
CA ASP A 99 3.71 4.51 7.38
C ASP A 99 2.56 5.42 6.92
N GLU A 100 1.34 4.87 6.83
CA GLU A 100 0.11 5.59 6.45
C GLU A 100 -0.85 5.76 7.65
N PRO A 101 -0.47 6.53 8.70
CA PRO A 101 -1.27 6.65 9.92
C PRO A 101 -2.61 7.39 9.72
N LEU A 102 -2.78 8.07 8.59
CA LEU A 102 -4.02 8.76 8.20
C LEU A 102 -4.81 8.01 7.12
N ILE A 103 -4.55 6.70 6.94
CA ILE A 103 -5.30 5.89 5.97
C ILE A 103 -6.82 6.05 6.17
N GLU A 104 -7.54 6.28 5.08
CA GLU A 104 -9.00 6.32 5.11
C GLU A 104 -9.58 4.90 5.04
N PRO A 105 -10.33 4.45 6.06
CA PRO A 105 -10.88 3.09 6.12
C PRO A 105 -11.77 2.74 4.92
N SER A 106 -12.52 3.71 4.40
CA SER A 106 -13.38 3.53 3.22
C SER A 106 -12.62 3.07 1.98
N LEU A 107 -11.34 3.44 1.83
CA LEU A 107 -10.52 2.98 0.69
C LEU A 107 -10.23 1.49 0.75
N ILE A 108 -10.08 0.93 1.95
CA ILE A 108 -9.94 -0.51 2.14
C ILE A 108 -11.23 -1.20 1.67
N ASP A 109 -12.37 -0.64 2.06
CA ASP A 109 -13.69 -1.17 1.65
C ASP A 109 -13.91 -1.04 0.13
N GLU A 110 -13.53 0.09 -0.47
CA GLU A 110 -13.60 0.32 -1.92
C GLU A 110 -12.72 -0.65 -2.71
N LEU A 111 -11.48 -0.91 -2.25
CA LEU A 111 -10.59 -1.90 -2.86
C LEU A 111 -11.23 -3.29 -2.85
N ILE A 112 -11.78 -3.71 -1.73
CA ILE A 112 -12.44 -5.01 -1.58
C ILE A 112 -13.68 -5.10 -2.47
N ALA A 113 -14.45 -4.01 -2.60
CA ALA A 113 -15.64 -3.95 -3.44
C ALA A 113 -15.33 -4.21 -4.93
N GLU A 114 -14.15 -3.82 -5.43
CA GLU A 114 -13.76 -4.13 -6.82
C GLU A 114 -13.64 -5.64 -7.05
N PHE A 115 -13.18 -6.41 -6.06
CA PHE A 115 -13.09 -7.88 -6.16
C PHE A 115 -14.45 -8.57 -6.03
N VAL A 116 -15.45 -7.91 -5.44
CA VAL A 116 -16.84 -8.38 -5.45
C VAL A 116 -17.47 -8.19 -6.84
N LYS A 117 -17.21 -7.03 -7.47
CA LYS A 117 -17.71 -6.68 -8.81
C LYS A 117 -17.08 -7.53 -9.92
N ASP A 118 -15.80 -7.80 -9.81
CA ASP A 118 -15.02 -8.56 -10.81
C ASP A 118 -14.31 -9.75 -10.17
N LYS A 119 -14.87 -10.95 -10.38
CA LYS A 119 -14.32 -12.19 -9.83
C LYS A 119 -12.97 -12.59 -10.45
N ASN A 120 -12.65 -12.05 -11.63
CA ASN A 120 -11.39 -12.32 -12.34
C ASN A 120 -10.28 -11.31 -11.99
N LEU A 121 -10.62 -10.27 -11.24
CA LEU A 121 -9.66 -9.28 -10.78
C LEU A 121 -8.60 -9.92 -9.87
N GLN A 122 -7.33 -9.72 -10.19
CA GLN A 122 -6.21 -10.29 -9.44
C GLN A 122 -5.54 -9.26 -8.51
N MET A 123 -5.47 -7.99 -8.94
CA MET A 123 -4.78 -6.92 -8.25
C MET A 123 -5.49 -5.58 -8.42
N ALA A 124 -5.57 -4.79 -7.35
CA ALA A 124 -6.07 -3.44 -7.37
C ALA A 124 -5.17 -2.50 -6.56
N THR A 125 -5.19 -1.21 -6.88
CA THR A 125 -4.46 -0.16 -6.19
C THR A 125 -5.24 1.16 -6.23
N VAL A 126 -4.67 2.21 -5.65
CA VAL A 126 -5.30 3.54 -5.53
C VAL A 126 -4.46 4.58 -6.26
N ALA A 127 -5.10 5.60 -6.79
CA ALA A 127 -4.45 6.79 -7.31
C ALA A 127 -5.23 8.06 -6.94
N THR A 128 -4.51 9.18 -6.80
CA THR A 128 -5.08 10.51 -6.58
C THR A 128 -4.61 11.47 -7.66
N GLU A 129 -5.43 12.47 -7.98
CA GLU A 129 -5.07 13.49 -8.97
C GLU A 129 -3.99 14.42 -8.41
N LEU A 130 -2.94 14.66 -9.19
CA LEU A 130 -1.94 15.69 -8.93
C LEU A 130 -2.36 16.98 -9.66
N THR A 131 -2.37 18.09 -8.95
CA THR A 131 -2.65 19.42 -9.49
C THR A 131 -1.45 20.36 -9.43
N ASP A 132 -0.51 20.10 -8.53
CA ASP A 132 0.71 20.87 -8.36
C ASP A 132 1.79 20.45 -9.35
N ALA A 133 2.40 21.42 -10.05
CA ALA A 133 3.38 21.17 -11.11
C ALA A 133 4.71 20.60 -10.60
N ASP A 134 5.10 20.95 -9.38
CA ASP A 134 6.36 20.47 -8.79
C ASP A 134 6.18 19.05 -8.26
N GLU A 135 5.03 18.74 -7.67
CA GLU A 135 4.67 17.39 -7.29
C GLU A 135 4.59 16.44 -8.51
N MET A 136 4.10 16.92 -9.65
CA MET A 136 4.06 16.13 -10.90
C MET A 136 5.47 15.75 -11.39
N LYS A 137 6.46 16.64 -11.22
CA LYS A 137 7.85 16.41 -11.64
C LYS A 137 8.68 15.62 -10.64
N ASN A 138 8.22 15.55 -9.37
CA ASN A 138 8.95 14.85 -8.32
C ASN A 138 8.98 13.33 -8.59
N PRO A 139 10.15 12.70 -8.76
CA PRO A 139 10.28 11.26 -9.04
C PRO A 139 9.85 10.39 -7.85
N ASN A 140 9.75 10.93 -6.63
CA ASN A 140 9.23 10.22 -5.47
C ASN A 140 7.71 10.06 -5.52
N ASN A 141 7.00 10.93 -6.23
CA ASN A 141 5.61 10.76 -6.57
C ASN A 141 5.52 9.88 -7.83
N VAL A 142 5.24 8.59 -7.66
CA VAL A 142 5.04 7.67 -8.78
C VAL A 142 3.75 8.05 -9.52
N LYS A 143 3.84 8.22 -10.84
CA LYS A 143 2.67 8.51 -11.69
C LYS A 143 2.09 7.23 -12.27
N VAL A 144 0.78 7.24 -12.54
CA VAL A 144 0.08 6.15 -13.20
C VAL A 144 -0.79 6.67 -14.33
N VAL A 145 -0.70 6.06 -15.51
CA VAL A 145 -1.66 6.26 -16.60
C VAL A 145 -2.72 5.16 -16.55
N ILE A 146 -3.98 5.55 -16.78
CA ILE A 146 -5.14 4.71 -16.52
C ILE A 146 -5.99 4.64 -17.79
N ASP A 147 -6.44 3.45 -18.16
CA ASP A 147 -7.34 3.23 -19.28
C ASP A 147 -8.81 3.63 -18.97
N LYS A 148 -9.69 3.52 -19.97
CA LYS A 148 -11.12 3.84 -19.83
C LYS A 148 -11.86 2.90 -18.88
N ASN A 149 -11.31 1.72 -18.62
CA ASN A 149 -11.86 0.70 -17.74
C ASN A 149 -11.26 0.78 -16.32
N ASN A 150 -10.53 1.85 -16.02
CA ASN A 150 -9.80 2.06 -14.77
C ASN A 150 -8.71 0.99 -14.50
N ASN A 151 -8.06 0.46 -15.52
CA ASN A 151 -6.87 -0.36 -15.34
C ASN A 151 -5.61 0.47 -15.59
N ALA A 152 -4.55 0.20 -14.86
CA ALA A 152 -3.26 0.83 -15.09
C ALA A 152 -2.70 0.40 -16.45
N LEU A 153 -2.23 1.39 -17.22
CA LEU A 153 -1.47 1.17 -18.45
C LEU A 153 0.03 1.11 -18.16
N TYR A 154 0.51 2.00 -17.29
CA TYR A 154 1.91 2.04 -16.85
C TYR A 154 2.08 2.87 -15.59
N PHE A 155 3.13 2.56 -14.81
CA PHE A 155 3.60 3.36 -13.67
C PHE A 155 5.00 3.87 -13.95
N SER A 156 5.29 5.13 -13.59
CA SER A 156 6.61 5.69 -13.79
C SER A 156 6.95 6.76 -12.75
N ARG A 157 8.24 6.88 -12.44
CA ARG A 157 8.78 8.01 -11.68
C ARG A 157 8.84 9.27 -12.54
N SER A 158 8.93 9.13 -13.86
CA SER A 158 8.85 10.24 -14.81
C SER A 158 7.44 10.83 -14.86
N LEU A 159 7.31 12.08 -15.32
CA LEU A 159 6.01 12.67 -15.63
C LEU A 159 5.38 11.96 -16.83
N ILE A 160 4.29 11.25 -16.57
CA ILE A 160 3.42 10.61 -17.56
C ILE A 160 1.96 10.97 -17.29
N PRO A 161 1.13 11.13 -18.38
CA PRO A 161 1.53 11.21 -19.78
C PRO A 161 2.33 12.49 -20.07
N TYR A 162 3.17 12.47 -21.15
CA TYR A 162 3.89 13.67 -21.55
C TYR A 162 2.90 14.76 -21.99
N PRO A 163 2.95 15.98 -21.39
CA PRO A 163 1.93 17.01 -21.60
C PRO A 163 2.18 17.86 -22.87
N ARG A 164 2.27 17.21 -24.06
CA ARG A 164 2.46 17.93 -25.33
C ARG A 164 1.35 18.96 -25.58
N ASN A 165 0.12 18.62 -25.18
CA ASN A 165 -1.04 19.53 -25.23
C ASN A 165 -1.53 19.70 -23.77
N ALA A 166 -1.21 20.82 -23.15
CA ALA A 166 -1.55 21.11 -21.77
C ALA A 166 -3.08 21.01 -21.52
N GLY A 167 -3.46 20.51 -20.37
CA GLY A 167 -4.85 20.44 -19.90
C GLY A 167 -5.72 19.36 -20.56
N LYS A 168 -5.18 18.51 -21.44
CA LYS A 168 -5.94 17.42 -22.09
C LYS A 168 -6.02 16.15 -21.28
N SER A 169 -5.12 15.92 -20.35
CA SER A 169 -5.09 14.74 -19.49
C SER A 169 -4.77 15.12 -18.05
N LYS A 170 -5.38 14.44 -17.10
CA LYS A 170 -5.05 14.53 -15.69
C LYS A 170 -3.82 13.68 -15.41
N VAL A 171 -3.00 14.13 -14.46
CA VAL A 171 -1.87 13.37 -13.92
C VAL A 171 -2.30 12.72 -12.62
N PHE A 172 -2.07 11.42 -12.47
CA PHE A 172 -2.42 10.69 -11.26
C PHE A 172 -1.17 10.21 -10.55
N LYS A 173 -1.11 10.47 -9.24
CA LYS A 173 -0.15 9.87 -8.31
C LYS A 173 -0.66 8.51 -7.88
N HIS A 174 0.17 7.49 -8.03
CA HIS A 174 -0.06 6.19 -7.45
C HIS A 174 0.12 6.23 -5.94
N ILE A 175 -0.78 5.56 -5.21
CA ILE A 175 -0.73 5.38 -3.76
C ILE A 175 -0.44 3.91 -3.47
N GLY A 176 0.57 3.62 -2.67
CA GLY A 176 1.11 2.29 -2.39
C GLY A 176 0.22 1.36 -1.57
N ILE A 177 -1.10 1.50 -1.69
CA ILE A 177 -2.09 0.62 -1.07
C ILE A 177 -2.57 -0.34 -2.14
N TYR A 178 -2.62 -1.63 -1.81
CA TYR A 178 -2.98 -2.67 -2.76
C TYR A 178 -3.99 -3.66 -2.18
N ALA A 179 -4.75 -4.28 -3.07
CA ALA A 179 -5.50 -5.48 -2.73
C ALA A 179 -5.19 -6.56 -3.78
N TYR A 180 -5.15 -7.81 -3.32
CA TYR A 180 -4.79 -8.96 -4.13
C TYR A 180 -5.77 -10.10 -3.91
N ARG A 181 -6.09 -10.87 -4.98
CA ARG A 181 -6.58 -12.23 -4.78
C ARG A 181 -5.49 -13.03 -4.08
N ARG A 182 -5.87 -13.81 -3.05
CA ARG A 182 -4.92 -14.58 -2.26
C ARG A 182 -4.01 -15.47 -3.12
N ASN A 183 -4.58 -16.25 -4.02
CA ASN A 183 -3.79 -17.16 -4.86
C ASN A 183 -2.85 -16.39 -5.79
N PHE A 184 -3.31 -15.28 -6.38
CA PHE A 184 -2.45 -14.41 -7.16
C PHE A 184 -1.29 -13.85 -6.33
N LEU A 185 -1.53 -13.40 -5.10
CA LEU A 185 -0.46 -12.90 -4.21
C LEU A 185 0.61 -13.95 -3.96
N LEU A 186 0.22 -15.21 -3.71
CA LEU A 186 1.15 -16.32 -3.50
C LEU A 186 1.99 -16.62 -4.73
N ASP A 187 1.41 -16.51 -5.93
CA ASP A 187 2.12 -16.67 -7.19
C ASP A 187 2.99 -15.44 -7.50
N TYR A 188 2.48 -14.24 -7.29
CA TYR A 188 3.16 -12.97 -7.52
C TYR A 188 4.45 -12.83 -6.70
N ALA A 189 4.43 -13.23 -5.43
CA ALA A 189 5.62 -13.23 -4.58
C ALA A 189 6.75 -14.15 -5.09
N LYS A 190 6.41 -15.17 -5.90
CA LYS A 190 7.37 -16.11 -6.50
C LYS A 190 7.88 -15.66 -7.88
N MET A 191 7.26 -14.64 -8.49
CA MET A 191 7.67 -14.16 -9.80
C MET A 191 9.05 -13.52 -9.76
N ILE A 192 9.83 -13.78 -10.80
CA ILE A 192 11.16 -13.17 -10.96
C ILE A 192 11.00 -11.67 -11.26
N PRO A 193 11.80 -10.80 -10.62
CA PRO A 193 11.81 -9.36 -10.93
C PRO A 193 12.05 -9.09 -12.42
N THR A 194 11.26 -8.20 -12.99
CA THR A 194 11.23 -7.90 -14.42
C THR A 194 12.08 -6.66 -14.77
N PRO A 195 12.48 -6.46 -16.04
CA PRO A 195 13.33 -5.32 -16.45
C PRO A 195 12.76 -3.94 -16.12
N LEU A 196 11.46 -3.70 -16.35
CA LEU A 196 10.84 -2.40 -16.05
C LEU A 196 10.71 -2.18 -14.54
N GLU A 197 10.37 -3.22 -13.77
CA GLU A 197 10.39 -3.18 -12.32
C GLU A 197 11.75 -2.74 -11.78
N GLN A 198 12.82 -3.36 -12.28
CA GLN A 198 14.19 -3.05 -11.85
C GLN A 198 14.62 -1.64 -12.27
N SER A 199 14.26 -1.23 -13.48
CA SER A 199 14.60 0.09 -14.02
C SER A 199 13.96 1.23 -13.24
N GLU A 200 12.66 1.11 -12.93
CA GLU A 200 11.90 2.12 -12.20
C GLU A 200 11.95 1.92 -10.68
N SER A 201 12.44 0.76 -10.19
CA SER A 201 12.30 0.32 -8.80
C SER A 201 10.84 0.39 -8.34
N LEU A 202 9.95 -0.21 -9.15
CA LEU A 202 8.50 -0.25 -8.96
C LEU A 202 8.00 -1.69 -9.11
N GLU A 203 7.76 -2.37 -7.99
CA GLU A 203 7.40 -3.79 -7.95
C GLU A 203 6.13 -4.11 -8.76
N GLN A 204 5.14 -3.22 -8.78
CA GLN A 204 3.88 -3.41 -9.51
C GLN A 204 4.05 -3.53 -11.03
N LEU A 205 5.17 -3.07 -11.59
CA LEU A 205 5.47 -3.26 -13.01
C LEU A 205 5.68 -4.74 -13.36
N ARG A 206 6.14 -5.57 -12.40
CA ARG A 206 6.23 -7.03 -12.56
C ARG A 206 4.88 -7.63 -12.96
N ALA A 207 3.79 -7.18 -12.34
CA ALA A 207 2.45 -7.67 -12.69
C ALA A 207 2.08 -7.26 -14.12
N LEU A 208 2.30 -6.00 -14.53
CA LEU A 208 2.00 -5.52 -15.88
C LEU A 208 2.84 -6.23 -16.95
N GLU A 209 4.15 -6.42 -16.73
CA GLU A 209 5.03 -7.12 -17.67
C GLU A 209 4.66 -8.59 -17.83
N ASN A 210 4.06 -9.22 -16.83
CA ASN A 210 3.51 -10.57 -16.91
C ASN A 210 2.06 -10.61 -17.44
N GLY A 211 1.51 -9.50 -17.96
CA GLY A 211 0.21 -9.43 -18.60
C GLY A 211 -0.99 -9.34 -17.66
N PHE A 212 -0.75 -9.17 -16.35
CA PHE A 212 -1.84 -8.98 -15.39
C PHE A 212 -2.34 -7.55 -15.39
N LYS A 213 -3.66 -7.39 -15.25
CA LYS A 213 -4.29 -6.08 -15.10
C LYS A 213 -4.29 -5.66 -13.64
N ILE A 214 -4.02 -4.36 -13.42
CA ILE A 214 -4.12 -3.74 -12.11
C ILE A 214 -5.26 -2.73 -12.16
N ARG A 215 -6.35 -2.96 -11.41
CA ARG A 215 -7.44 -2.01 -11.26
C ARG A 215 -6.99 -0.81 -10.42
N VAL A 216 -7.33 0.40 -10.85
CA VAL A 216 -6.98 1.64 -10.15
C VAL A 216 -8.24 2.33 -9.67
N ILE A 217 -8.36 2.50 -8.36
CA ILE A 217 -9.41 3.32 -7.75
C ILE A 217 -8.90 4.76 -7.72
N LYS A 218 -9.70 5.69 -8.23
CA LYS A 218 -9.42 7.13 -8.16
C LYS A 218 -10.02 7.69 -6.87
N SER A 219 -9.16 8.16 -5.98
CA SER A 219 -9.55 8.75 -4.70
C SER A 219 -9.29 10.25 -4.68
N SER A 220 -10.15 10.99 -4.00
CA SER A 220 -9.95 12.40 -3.66
C SER A 220 -9.36 12.59 -2.25
N CYS A 221 -9.11 11.51 -1.52
CA CYS A 221 -8.51 11.58 -0.19
C CYS A 221 -7.10 12.16 -0.25
N ARG A 222 -6.74 12.88 0.80
CA ARG A 222 -5.36 13.33 0.99
C ARG A 222 -4.56 12.22 1.65
N PHE A 223 -3.44 11.86 1.04
CA PHE A 223 -2.52 10.85 1.55
C PHE A 223 -1.28 11.55 2.11
N ILE A 224 -0.93 11.25 3.36
CA ILE A 224 0.25 11.77 4.05
C ILE A 224 0.96 10.58 4.66
N GLY A 225 1.85 9.98 3.88
CA GLY A 225 2.77 8.97 4.38
C GLY A 225 3.91 9.62 5.18
N VAL A 226 4.38 8.94 6.22
CA VAL A 226 5.47 9.43 7.07
C VAL A 226 6.79 8.81 6.62
N ASP A 227 7.60 9.57 5.91
CA ASP A 227 8.93 9.16 5.46
C ASP A 227 10.06 9.91 6.14
N THR A 228 9.80 11.14 6.59
CA THR A 228 10.76 12.07 7.19
C THR A 228 10.31 12.52 8.58
N ALA A 229 11.17 13.26 9.28
CA ALA A 229 10.81 13.86 10.56
C ALA A 229 9.76 14.98 10.39
N GLU A 230 9.81 15.69 9.28
CA GLU A 230 8.86 16.75 8.93
C GLU A 230 7.46 16.17 8.69
N ASP A 231 7.37 15.02 7.97
CA ASP A 231 6.09 14.32 7.80
C ASP A 231 5.52 13.87 9.15
N LEU A 232 6.38 13.35 10.04
CA LEU A 232 5.97 12.91 11.37
C LEU A 232 5.40 14.08 12.19
N GLU A 233 6.04 15.25 12.16
CA GLU A 233 5.55 16.43 12.86
C GLU A 233 4.21 16.91 12.27
N LEU A 234 4.09 16.93 10.93
CA LEU A 234 2.83 17.29 10.27
C LEU A 234 1.68 16.36 10.71
N VAL A 235 1.94 15.05 10.75
CA VAL A 235 0.93 14.07 11.21
C VAL A 235 0.60 14.26 12.68
N ASN A 236 1.59 14.55 13.54
CA ASN A 236 1.34 14.88 14.95
C ASN A 236 0.44 16.11 15.11
N GLN A 237 0.60 17.14 14.27
CA GLN A 237 -0.26 18.32 14.29
C GLN A 237 -1.71 17.99 13.92
N ILE A 238 -1.92 17.04 13.00
CA ILE A 238 -3.27 16.61 12.58
C ILE A 238 -3.95 15.78 13.68
N TYR A 239 -3.18 15.03 14.47
CA TYR A 239 -3.72 14.22 15.57
C TYR A 239 -3.99 14.98 16.86
N ARG A 240 -3.48 16.22 17.02
CA ARG A 240 -3.74 17.13 18.16
C ARG A 240 -5.10 17.82 18.01
#